data_80d2092e5c5231e9b921c2553be98c2f
#
_entry.id   80d2092e5c5231e9b921c2553be98c2f
#
_cell.length_a   1.000
_cell.length_b   1.000
_cell.length_c   1.000
_cell.angle_alpha   90.00
_cell.angle_beta   90.00
_cell.angle_gamma   90.00
#
_symmetry.space_group_name_H-M   'P 1'
#
loop_
_entity.id
_entity.type
_entity.pdbx_description
1 polymer ?
#
loop_
_entity_poly.entity_id
_entity_poly.type
_entity_poly.pdbx_seq_one_letter_code
_entity_poly.pdbx_strand_id
1 'polypeptide(L)'
;MFPLNSPRSEITTVADPIYLEIFKNLYQFIAEEMGITLQNTAASVNIKERLDFSCAIFDEVGNLIANAPHIPVHLGSMADSVKSLIQDKGETIRPGNVYLANNPYNGGTHLPDVTVISPIFDRQNQEILFYLASRGHQADIGGITPGSMPPHSVHISEEGILFDNFLLVAAGQFREQELINHLTNSPFPARNIAQNIADFQAQIAANAKGERELHNMVDRYGLAMVKAYQQFVQDNAELAVRKAISVLKDGEFTYYLDNGAVIKVRITIDIDNCQATIDFTGTSDQLNNNFNAPLAVTRAAVLYVFRTLVEEAIPLNAGCFKPLHLIIPSGCFLNPVYPAAVVAGNVETSQAIVNALYGALGIQAASQGTMNNFTFGNQKYQYYETICGGSGAGANFAGTAAVQTQMTNSRLTDPEVLEMRYPVLVESFSIRPDSGGKGQYSGGDGVIRRIKFQESMTANILSGNREIPPFGLAGGKAGKIGRNAVERNDGTIEELPGTATVEVNPGDIFIIETPGGGGYGNC
;
A
#
# COMPACT_ATOMS: atom_id res chain seq x y z
N MET A 1 15.24 28.33 -30.76
CA MET A 1 14.62 29.39 -29.92
C MET A 1 13.34 29.83 -30.61
N PHE A 2 12.20 29.22 -30.31
CA PHE A 2 10.90 29.62 -30.86
C PHE A 2 10.23 30.56 -29.85
N PRO A 3 9.69 31.70 -30.29
CA PRO A 3 9.00 32.61 -29.40
C PRO A 3 7.65 32.01 -29.04
N LEU A 4 7.47 31.62 -27.77
CA LEU A 4 6.19 31.27 -27.19
C LEU A 4 5.40 32.55 -26.88
N ASN A 5 4.72 33.09 -27.88
CA ASN A 5 3.60 33.98 -27.64
C ASN A 5 2.44 33.12 -27.12
N SER A 6 2.18 33.16 -25.82
CA SER A 6 1.01 32.52 -25.23
C SER A 6 -0.26 33.26 -25.65
N PRO A 7 -1.21 32.63 -26.33
CA PRO A 7 -2.56 33.14 -26.30
C PRO A 7 -3.11 32.89 -24.89
N ARG A 8 -3.61 33.92 -24.21
CA ARG A 8 -4.59 33.78 -23.13
C ARG A 8 -5.84 33.15 -23.78
N SER A 9 -5.84 31.81 -23.90
CA SER A 9 -7.00 31.10 -24.40
C SER A 9 -8.09 31.14 -23.33
N GLU A 10 -9.28 31.56 -23.75
CA GLU A 10 -10.51 31.31 -23.02
C GLU A 10 -10.50 29.83 -22.62
N ILE A 11 -10.81 29.54 -21.34
CA ILE A 11 -10.88 28.16 -20.84
C ILE A 11 -11.99 27.49 -21.64
N THR A 12 -11.62 26.61 -22.56
CA THR A 12 -12.58 25.85 -23.34
C THR A 12 -13.28 24.85 -22.42
N THR A 13 -14.58 24.64 -22.62
CA THR A 13 -15.38 23.63 -21.90
C THR A 13 -15.01 22.20 -22.27
N VAL A 14 -14.08 22.01 -23.22
CA VAL A 14 -13.59 20.72 -23.74
C VAL A 14 -12.06 20.70 -23.60
N ALA A 15 -11.53 19.60 -23.06
CA ALA A 15 -10.10 19.41 -22.91
C ALA A 15 -9.40 19.31 -24.28
N ASP A 16 -8.34 20.09 -24.47
CA ASP A 16 -7.40 19.87 -25.59
C ASP A 16 -6.61 18.59 -25.30
N PRO A 17 -6.59 17.58 -26.20
CA PRO A 17 -5.89 16.31 -25.96
C PRO A 17 -4.38 16.48 -25.73
N ILE A 18 -3.75 17.48 -26.34
CA ILE A 18 -2.31 17.74 -26.18
C ILE A 18 -2.03 18.24 -24.76
N TYR A 19 -2.80 19.21 -24.29
CA TYR A 19 -2.66 19.71 -22.93
C TYR A 19 -3.09 18.68 -21.88
N LEU A 20 -4.08 17.83 -22.18
CA LEU A 20 -4.47 16.73 -21.29
C LEU A 20 -3.28 15.80 -21.04
N GLU A 21 -2.57 15.41 -22.09
CA GLU A 21 -1.38 14.56 -21.97
C GLU A 21 -0.23 15.29 -21.25
N ILE A 22 -0.03 16.59 -21.54
CA ILE A 22 0.99 17.40 -20.86
C ILE A 22 0.71 17.48 -19.35
N PHE A 23 -0.50 17.84 -18.94
CA PHE A 23 -0.82 18.00 -17.53
C PHE A 23 -0.84 16.67 -16.78
N LYS A 24 -1.34 15.60 -17.40
CA LYS A 24 -1.23 14.24 -16.87
C LYS A 24 0.22 13.89 -16.51
N ASN A 25 1.13 14.08 -17.46
CA ASN A 25 2.55 13.78 -17.27
C ASN A 25 3.23 14.74 -16.28
N LEU A 26 2.84 16.02 -16.25
CA LEU A 26 3.39 16.98 -15.28
C LEU A 26 3.03 16.60 -13.85
N TYR A 27 1.76 16.29 -13.57
CA TYR A 27 1.34 15.88 -12.23
C TYR A 27 2.04 14.57 -11.80
N GLN A 28 2.10 13.59 -12.68
CA GLN A 28 2.80 12.33 -12.38
C GLN A 28 4.29 12.58 -12.11
N PHE A 29 4.96 13.37 -12.95
CA PHE A 29 6.37 13.72 -12.80
C PHE A 29 6.65 14.42 -11.47
N ILE A 30 5.78 15.33 -11.03
CA ILE A 30 5.93 15.99 -9.72
C ILE A 30 5.91 14.96 -8.58
N ALA A 31 4.97 14.00 -8.63
CA ALA A 31 4.91 12.94 -7.62
C ALA A 31 6.14 12.01 -7.67
N GLU A 32 6.69 11.74 -8.86
CA GLU A 32 7.92 10.97 -9.04
C GLU A 32 9.15 11.71 -8.45
N GLU A 33 9.28 13.02 -8.70
CA GLU A 33 10.34 13.85 -8.13
C GLU A 33 10.28 13.93 -6.59
N MET A 34 9.07 13.95 -6.03
CA MET A 34 8.87 13.80 -4.58
C MET A 34 9.41 12.46 -4.09
N GLY A 35 9.09 11.36 -4.79
CA GLY A 35 9.55 10.02 -4.44
C GLY A 35 11.07 9.88 -4.52
N ILE A 36 11.71 10.41 -5.55
CA ILE A 36 13.17 10.43 -5.71
C ILE A 36 13.81 11.21 -4.55
N THR A 37 13.22 12.35 -4.18
CA THR A 37 13.70 13.15 -3.05
C THR A 37 13.61 12.35 -1.75
N LEU A 38 12.46 11.69 -1.50
CA LEU A 38 12.25 10.86 -0.31
C LEU A 38 13.26 9.71 -0.24
N GLN A 39 13.43 8.94 -1.31
CA GLN A 39 14.39 7.84 -1.38
C GLN A 39 15.81 8.30 -1.05
N ASN A 40 16.24 9.43 -1.63
CA ASN A 40 17.62 9.91 -1.49
C ASN A 40 17.92 10.49 -0.11
N THR A 41 16.92 11.01 0.60
CA THR A 41 17.09 11.70 1.88
C THR A 41 16.70 10.85 3.09
N ALA A 42 15.95 9.76 2.92
CA ALA A 42 15.54 8.88 4.01
C ALA A 42 16.71 8.11 4.63
N ALA A 43 16.56 7.74 5.90
CA ALA A 43 17.54 7.01 6.69
C ALA A 43 17.24 5.50 6.78
N SER A 44 15.94 5.12 6.85
CA SER A 44 15.53 3.72 7.02
C SER A 44 15.74 2.89 5.75
N VAL A 45 15.98 1.62 5.94
CA VAL A 45 16.08 0.62 4.87
C VAL A 45 14.73 0.49 4.14
N ASN A 46 13.63 0.59 4.88
CA ASN A 46 12.28 0.45 4.32
C ASN A 46 12.00 1.50 3.22
N ILE A 47 12.32 2.75 3.48
CA ILE A 47 12.09 3.83 2.52
C ILE A 47 13.20 3.86 1.46
N LYS A 48 14.47 3.80 1.89
CA LYS A 48 15.61 4.02 1.00
C LYS A 48 15.88 2.87 0.04
N GLU A 49 15.89 1.64 0.53
CA GLU A 49 16.28 0.44 -0.22
C GLU A 49 15.05 -0.31 -0.77
N ARG A 50 14.03 -0.48 0.08
CA ARG A 50 12.84 -1.24 -0.27
C ARG A 50 11.80 -0.42 -1.04
N LEU A 51 11.94 0.91 -1.09
CA LEU A 51 10.99 1.84 -1.71
C LEU A 51 9.57 1.68 -1.17
N ASP A 52 9.45 1.38 0.12
CA ASP A 52 8.17 1.18 0.79
C ASP A 52 7.55 2.52 1.21
N PHE A 53 7.23 3.31 0.20
CA PHE A 53 6.65 4.64 0.34
C PHE A 53 5.79 5.01 -0.87
N SER A 54 5.02 6.08 -0.74
CA SER A 54 4.23 6.66 -1.83
C SER A 54 4.14 8.16 -1.70
N CYS A 55 4.14 8.85 -2.86
CA CYS A 55 3.92 10.30 -2.96
C CYS A 55 2.74 10.59 -3.87
N ALA A 56 1.90 11.56 -3.48
CA ALA A 56 0.69 11.89 -4.20
C ALA A 56 0.30 13.36 -4.06
N ILE A 57 -0.47 13.85 -5.04
CA ILE A 57 -0.99 15.21 -5.15
C ILE A 57 -2.51 15.16 -5.07
N PHE A 58 -3.09 16.05 -4.28
CA PHE A 58 -4.53 16.15 -4.07
C PHE A 58 -5.01 17.57 -4.33
N ASP A 59 -6.27 17.70 -4.73
CA ASP A 59 -6.93 19.00 -4.87
C ASP A 59 -7.24 19.64 -3.51
N GLU A 60 -7.81 20.83 -3.52
CA GLU A 60 -8.17 21.61 -2.33
C GLU A 60 -9.23 20.95 -1.43
N VAL A 61 -9.93 19.92 -1.93
CA VAL A 61 -10.92 19.15 -1.16
C VAL A 61 -10.45 17.71 -0.86
N GLY A 62 -9.18 17.39 -1.17
CA GLY A 62 -8.55 16.10 -0.83
C GLY A 62 -8.82 14.98 -1.85
N ASN A 63 -9.27 15.27 -3.07
CA ASN A 63 -9.36 14.27 -4.11
C ASN A 63 -8.00 14.04 -4.76
N LEU A 64 -7.65 12.79 -4.98
CA LEU A 64 -6.39 12.40 -5.63
C LEU A 64 -6.38 12.88 -7.10
N ILE A 65 -5.36 13.67 -7.45
CA ILE A 65 -5.11 14.14 -8.82
C ILE A 65 -4.18 13.17 -9.55
N ALA A 66 -3.04 12.89 -8.94
CA ALA A 66 -2.01 12.02 -9.47
C ALA A 66 -1.10 11.48 -8.37
N ASN A 67 -0.43 10.40 -8.70
CA ASN A 67 0.59 9.77 -7.88
C ASN A 67 1.73 9.25 -8.77
N ALA A 68 2.87 8.94 -8.15
CA ALA A 68 3.90 8.14 -8.80
C ALA A 68 3.52 6.64 -8.76
N PRO A 69 4.16 5.76 -9.57
CA PRO A 69 3.90 4.32 -9.56
C PRO A 69 4.51 3.64 -8.32
N HIS A 70 4.02 4.01 -7.15
CA HIS A 70 4.45 3.53 -5.83
C HIS A 70 3.55 2.39 -5.32
N ILE A 71 3.51 2.20 -3.99
CA ILE A 71 2.82 1.06 -3.34
C ILE A 71 1.30 1.15 -3.53
N PRO A 72 0.64 0.15 -4.15
CA PRO A 72 -0.78 0.23 -4.49
C PRO A 72 -1.72 0.42 -3.29
N VAL A 73 -1.47 -0.25 -2.16
CA VAL A 73 -2.31 -0.09 -0.96
C VAL A 73 -2.24 1.33 -0.40
N HIS A 74 -1.11 2.00 -0.50
CA HIS A 74 -0.96 3.39 -0.08
C HIS A 74 -1.78 4.32 -0.97
N LEU A 75 -1.61 4.18 -2.28
CA LEU A 75 -2.17 5.09 -3.28
C LEU A 75 -3.70 5.14 -3.25
N GLY A 76 -4.36 4.01 -3.06
CA GLY A 76 -5.82 3.94 -2.97
C GLY A 76 -6.39 4.48 -1.66
N SER A 77 -5.58 4.62 -0.60
CA SER A 77 -6.02 5.01 0.75
C SER A 77 -5.62 6.42 1.17
N MET A 78 -4.58 7.03 0.56
CA MET A 78 -4.05 8.32 1.01
C MET A 78 -5.06 9.47 0.91
N ALA A 79 -6.00 9.42 -0.05
CA ALA A 79 -7.06 10.42 -0.16
C ALA A 79 -7.95 10.48 1.08
N ASP A 80 -8.21 9.33 1.70
CA ASP A 80 -9.02 9.27 2.92
C ASP A 80 -8.30 9.93 4.11
N SER A 81 -6.97 9.80 4.20
CA SER A 81 -6.15 10.49 5.21
C SER A 81 -6.17 12.02 5.02
N VAL A 82 -6.06 12.49 3.77
CA VAL A 82 -6.11 13.94 3.47
C VAL A 82 -7.50 14.51 3.78
N LYS A 83 -8.57 13.81 3.40
CA LYS A 83 -9.96 14.21 3.70
C LYS A 83 -10.24 14.22 5.20
N SER A 84 -9.72 13.25 5.95
CA SER A 84 -9.81 13.24 7.41
C SER A 84 -9.12 14.47 8.03
N LEU A 85 -7.93 14.84 7.54
CA LEU A 85 -7.25 16.06 7.98
C LEU A 85 -8.09 17.32 7.70
N ILE A 86 -8.64 17.44 6.49
CA ILE A 86 -9.48 18.59 6.11
C ILE A 86 -10.72 18.66 7.00
N GLN A 87 -11.37 17.55 7.28
CA GLN A 87 -12.55 17.49 8.12
C GLN A 87 -12.25 17.87 9.58
N ASP A 88 -11.12 17.40 10.12
CA ASP A 88 -10.74 17.61 11.52
C ASP A 88 -10.14 19.00 11.76
N LYS A 89 -9.26 19.47 10.86
CA LYS A 89 -8.45 20.70 11.07
C LYS A 89 -8.86 21.87 10.19
N GLY A 90 -9.65 21.69 9.12
CA GLY A 90 -9.99 22.61 8.05
C GLY A 90 -9.72 24.08 8.34
N GLU A 91 -10.53 24.70 9.20
CA GLU A 91 -10.42 26.12 9.55
C GLU A 91 -9.17 26.49 10.37
N THR A 92 -8.47 25.52 10.94
CA THR A 92 -7.25 25.75 11.75
C THR A 92 -5.96 25.57 10.97
N ILE A 93 -6.02 25.10 9.73
CA ILE A 93 -4.86 24.95 8.86
C ILE A 93 -4.27 26.34 8.53
N ARG A 94 -2.96 26.47 8.66
CA ARG A 94 -2.24 27.73 8.41
C ARG A 94 -1.06 27.48 7.47
N PRO A 95 -0.61 28.50 6.72
CA PRO A 95 0.60 28.40 5.91
C PRO A 95 1.79 27.91 6.73
N GLY A 96 2.57 26.99 6.18
CA GLY A 96 3.72 26.39 6.85
C GLY A 96 3.38 25.32 7.90
N ASN A 97 2.12 24.91 8.03
CA ASN A 97 1.73 23.75 8.83
C ASN A 97 1.97 22.45 8.06
N VAL A 98 2.44 21.42 8.76
CA VAL A 98 2.56 20.04 8.24
C VAL A 98 2.05 19.07 9.31
N TYR A 99 1.36 18.02 8.87
CA TYR A 99 0.69 17.08 9.77
C TYR A 99 1.18 15.65 9.57
N LEU A 100 1.14 14.83 10.65
CA LEU A 100 1.29 13.37 10.62
C LEU A 100 -0.05 12.68 10.83
N ALA A 101 -0.31 11.64 10.04
CA ALA A 101 -1.49 10.80 10.18
C ALA A 101 -1.16 9.34 9.86
N ASN A 102 -1.60 8.41 10.72
CA ASN A 102 -1.59 6.98 10.45
C ASN A 102 -2.81 6.25 11.03
N ASN A 103 -3.78 6.99 11.62
CA ASN A 103 -4.95 6.39 12.26
C ASN A 103 -5.79 5.57 11.26
N PRO A 104 -5.88 4.22 11.41
CA PRO A 104 -6.61 3.36 10.48
C PRO A 104 -8.11 3.63 10.42
N TYR A 105 -8.66 4.22 11.46
CA TYR A 105 -10.09 4.57 11.56
C TYR A 105 -10.39 5.96 10.99
N ASN A 106 -9.34 6.73 10.67
CA ASN A 106 -9.41 8.07 10.06
C ASN A 106 -8.61 8.14 8.75
N GLY A 107 -8.79 7.13 7.88
CA GLY A 107 -8.19 7.11 6.54
C GLY A 107 -6.76 6.57 6.46
N GLY A 108 -6.15 6.16 7.58
CA GLY A 108 -4.90 5.40 7.58
C GLY A 108 -5.09 3.95 7.17
N THR A 109 -3.98 3.22 7.09
CA THR A 109 -3.95 1.79 6.71
C THR A 109 -3.57 0.91 7.89
N HIS A 110 -2.31 0.94 8.32
CA HIS A 110 -1.79 0.39 9.56
C HIS A 110 -0.76 1.36 10.16
N LEU A 111 -0.41 1.19 11.43
CA LEU A 111 0.35 2.22 12.14
C LEU A 111 1.74 2.49 11.57
N PRO A 112 2.51 1.50 11.04
CA PRO A 112 3.82 1.79 10.44
C PRO A 112 3.77 2.71 9.23
N ASP A 113 2.64 2.78 8.50
CA ASP A 113 2.44 3.62 7.32
C ASP A 113 2.11 5.06 7.72
N VAL A 114 3.12 5.83 8.09
CA VAL A 114 2.92 7.23 8.51
C VAL A 114 2.90 8.17 7.32
N THR A 115 1.83 8.95 7.22
CA THR A 115 1.60 9.94 6.16
C THR A 115 1.95 11.32 6.66
N VAL A 116 2.87 12.02 5.96
CA VAL A 116 3.13 13.44 6.13
C VAL A 116 2.29 14.21 5.13
N ILE A 117 1.42 15.10 5.59
CA ILE A 117 0.49 15.89 4.77
C ILE A 117 0.85 17.37 4.88
N SER A 118 1.08 18.00 3.72
CA SER A 118 1.42 19.42 3.59
C SER A 118 0.35 20.15 2.79
N PRO A 119 -0.42 21.06 3.40
CA PRO A 119 -1.30 21.99 2.67
C PRO A 119 -0.46 22.99 1.88
N ILE A 120 -0.77 23.19 0.60
CA ILE A 120 -0.05 24.10 -0.29
C ILE A 120 -0.92 25.30 -0.57
N PHE A 121 -0.49 26.44 -0.07
CA PHE A 121 -1.18 27.72 -0.23
C PHE A 121 -0.76 28.43 -1.52
N ASP A 122 -1.58 29.38 -1.94
CA ASP A 122 -1.18 30.34 -2.96
C ASP A 122 0.00 31.19 -2.48
N ARG A 123 0.65 31.92 -3.40
CA ARG A 123 1.83 32.74 -3.03
C ARG A 123 1.49 33.91 -2.08
N GLN A 124 0.23 34.22 -1.89
CA GLN A 124 -0.28 35.23 -0.94
C GLN A 124 -0.64 34.61 0.42
N ASN A 125 -0.52 33.28 0.57
CA ASN A 125 -0.89 32.54 1.78
C ASN A 125 -2.37 32.73 2.19
N GLN A 126 -3.27 32.85 1.22
CA GLN A 126 -4.69 33.10 1.46
C GLN A 126 -5.55 31.87 1.24
N GLU A 127 -5.30 31.13 0.16
CA GLU A 127 -6.10 29.97 -0.25
C GLU A 127 -5.24 28.72 -0.38
N ILE A 128 -5.78 27.57 0.04
CA ILE A 128 -5.16 26.28 -0.21
C ILE A 128 -5.45 25.89 -1.66
N LEU A 129 -4.40 25.63 -2.43
CA LEU A 129 -4.50 25.21 -3.82
C LEU A 129 -4.45 23.69 -3.98
N PHE A 130 -3.63 23.02 -3.16
CA PHE A 130 -3.36 21.58 -3.20
C PHE A 130 -3.06 21.07 -1.80
N TYR A 131 -3.11 19.75 -1.69
CA TYR A 131 -2.43 19.01 -0.63
C TYR A 131 -1.38 18.10 -1.26
N LEU A 132 -0.22 18.02 -0.63
CA LEU A 132 0.79 17.02 -0.94
C LEU A 132 0.89 16.04 0.21
N ALA A 133 0.97 14.77 -0.11
CA ALA A 133 1.21 13.75 0.89
C ALA A 133 2.30 12.77 0.46
N SER A 134 3.13 12.40 1.42
CA SER A 134 4.08 11.30 1.32
C SER A 134 3.81 10.33 2.47
N ARG A 135 3.63 9.05 2.16
CA ARG A 135 3.45 7.96 3.13
C ARG A 135 4.67 7.07 3.08
N GLY A 136 5.28 6.79 4.23
CA GLY A 136 6.41 5.89 4.35
C GLY A 136 6.17 4.87 5.45
N HIS A 137 6.50 3.60 5.16
CA HIS A 137 6.49 2.53 6.14
C HIS A 137 7.70 2.68 7.07
N GLN A 138 7.46 3.11 8.31
CA GLN A 138 8.50 3.28 9.32
C GLN A 138 9.08 1.92 9.70
N ALA A 139 10.42 1.83 9.85
CA ALA A 139 11.07 0.57 10.24
C ALA A 139 10.63 0.08 11.63
N ASP A 140 10.31 1.02 12.53
CA ASP A 140 9.71 0.77 13.84
C ASP A 140 8.97 2.01 14.32
N ILE A 141 7.73 1.85 14.72
CA ILE A 141 6.90 2.91 15.31
C ILE A 141 6.37 2.50 16.69
N GLY A 142 7.10 1.62 17.39
CA GLY A 142 6.68 1.05 18.66
C GLY A 142 5.88 -0.25 18.48
N GLY A 143 5.05 -0.56 19.47
CA GLY A 143 4.31 -1.82 19.49
C GLY A 143 5.06 -2.96 20.20
N ILE A 144 4.36 -4.08 20.40
CA ILE A 144 4.85 -5.20 21.21
C ILE A 144 6.02 -5.97 20.58
N THR A 145 6.23 -5.86 19.25
CA THR A 145 7.34 -6.53 18.55
C THR A 145 8.25 -5.53 17.84
N PRO A 146 9.57 -5.81 17.71
CA PRO A 146 10.43 -5.05 16.82
C PRO A 146 9.91 -5.07 15.39
N GLY A 147 9.96 -3.91 14.71
CA GLY A 147 9.45 -3.76 13.35
C GLY A 147 7.96 -3.48 13.25
N SER A 148 7.26 -3.34 14.40
CA SER A 148 5.85 -2.91 14.49
C SER A 148 4.86 -3.72 13.64
N MET A 149 5.13 -5.01 13.45
CA MET A 149 4.29 -5.96 12.71
C MET A 149 3.99 -7.20 13.58
N PRO A 150 3.31 -7.03 14.75
CA PRO A 150 3.07 -8.14 15.67
C PRO A 150 2.14 -9.19 15.05
N PRO A 151 2.49 -10.49 15.06
CA PRO A 151 1.66 -11.54 14.45
C PRO A 151 0.34 -11.80 15.19
N HIS A 152 0.26 -11.45 16.47
CA HIS A 152 -0.82 -11.87 17.36
C HIS A 152 -1.52 -10.71 18.08
N SER A 153 -1.42 -9.48 17.58
CA SER A 153 -2.12 -8.34 18.16
C SER A 153 -3.65 -8.49 18.06
N VAL A 154 -4.34 -8.00 19.07
CA VAL A 154 -5.82 -7.95 19.14
C VAL A 154 -6.33 -6.53 19.31
N HIS A 155 -5.48 -5.63 19.77
CA HIS A 155 -5.78 -4.22 20.02
C HIS A 155 -4.79 -3.33 19.28
N ILE A 156 -5.28 -2.23 18.68
CA ILE A 156 -4.45 -1.31 17.88
C ILE A 156 -3.24 -0.76 18.65
N SER A 157 -3.33 -0.55 19.96
CA SER A 157 -2.23 -0.04 20.79
C SER A 157 -1.04 -1.00 20.90
N GLU A 158 -1.22 -2.27 20.55
CA GLU A 158 -0.15 -3.27 20.53
C GLU A 158 0.68 -3.18 19.25
N GLU A 159 0.17 -2.51 18.21
CA GLU A 159 0.78 -2.43 16.87
C GLU A 159 1.71 -1.25 16.70
N GLY A 160 1.62 -0.23 17.55
CA GLY A 160 2.49 0.94 17.49
C GLY A 160 1.85 2.21 18.01
N ILE A 161 2.49 3.33 17.65
CA ILE A 161 2.07 4.68 18.05
C ILE A 161 1.11 5.24 16.99
N LEU A 162 -0.01 5.77 17.45
CA LEU A 162 -1.06 6.34 16.63
C LEU A 162 -0.88 7.87 16.53
N PHE A 163 -0.86 8.39 15.30
CA PHE A 163 -0.93 9.81 14.98
C PHE A 163 -2.30 10.14 14.36
N ASP A 164 -3.07 10.96 15.04
CA ASP A 164 -4.38 11.42 14.57
C ASP A 164 -4.29 12.90 14.21
N ASN A 165 -3.87 13.17 12.96
CA ASN A 165 -3.64 14.52 12.45
C ASN A 165 -2.73 15.37 13.36
N PHE A 166 -1.61 14.77 13.82
CA PHE A 166 -0.63 15.43 14.69
C PHE A 166 0.06 16.58 13.96
N LEU A 167 0.03 17.80 14.54
CA LEU A 167 0.71 18.94 13.97
C LEU A 167 2.24 18.79 14.16
N LEU A 168 2.95 18.39 13.11
CA LEU A 168 4.39 18.15 13.11
C LEU A 168 5.21 19.42 12.93
N VAL A 169 4.77 20.31 12.01
CA VAL A 169 5.36 21.62 11.77
C VAL A 169 4.30 22.68 11.99
N ALA A 170 4.56 23.65 12.82
CA ALA A 170 3.69 24.78 13.11
C ALA A 170 4.29 26.06 12.55
N ALA A 171 3.64 26.68 11.55
CA ALA A 171 4.10 27.91 10.90
C ALA A 171 5.61 27.87 10.53
N GLY A 172 6.05 26.77 9.94
CA GLY A 172 7.45 26.54 9.52
C GLY A 172 8.40 26.06 10.63
N GLN A 173 7.94 25.92 11.87
CA GLN A 173 8.76 25.45 12.99
C GLN A 173 8.51 23.96 13.27
N PHE A 174 9.55 23.12 13.12
CA PHE A 174 9.49 21.68 13.40
C PHE A 174 9.35 21.44 14.91
N ARG A 175 8.33 20.68 15.32
CA ARG A 175 7.97 20.43 16.72
C ARG A 175 8.64 19.15 17.24
N GLU A 176 9.96 19.15 17.24
CA GLU A 176 10.77 17.97 17.55
C GLU A 176 10.52 17.42 18.95
N GLN A 177 10.47 18.28 19.97
CA GLN A 177 10.29 17.83 21.35
C GLN A 177 8.92 17.20 21.59
N GLU A 178 7.86 17.76 21.01
CA GLU A 178 6.52 17.20 21.11
C GLU A 178 6.41 15.86 20.35
N LEU A 179 7.11 15.73 19.22
CA LEU A 179 7.21 14.48 18.49
C LEU A 179 7.93 13.42 19.32
N ILE A 180 9.09 13.73 19.90
CA ILE A 180 9.84 12.83 20.79
C ILE A 180 8.95 12.38 21.95
N ASN A 181 8.27 13.31 22.60
CA ASN A 181 7.37 13.00 23.69
C ASN A 181 6.24 12.05 23.24
N HIS A 182 5.68 12.24 22.05
CA HIS A 182 4.63 11.38 21.51
C HIS A 182 5.16 9.96 21.20
N LEU A 183 6.38 9.85 20.65
CA LEU A 183 7.04 8.60 20.33
C LEU A 183 7.49 7.81 21.57
N THR A 184 7.73 8.48 22.71
CA THR A 184 8.20 7.86 23.96
C THR A 184 7.12 7.57 24.99
N ASN A 185 6.04 8.37 25.02
CA ASN A 185 4.98 8.26 26.01
C ASN A 185 3.89 7.23 25.62
N SER A 186 4.33 6.03 25.26
CA SER A 186 3.45 4.90 24.92
C SER A 186 3.81 3.70 25.79
N PRO A 187 2.88 2.79 26.09
CA PRO A 187 3.19 1.51 26.72
C PRO A 187 4.25 0.70 25.94
N PHE A 188 4.29 0.89 24.62
CA PHE A 188 5.23 0.24 23.71
C PHE A 188 5.89 1.31 22.81
N PRO A 189 6.89 2.07 23.32
CA PRO A 189 7.49 3.19 22.63
C PRO A 189 8.27 2.77 21.38
N ALA A 190 8.48 3.72 20.46
CA ALA A 190 9.36 3.53 19.31
C ALA A 190 10.80 3.28 19.76
N ARG A 191 11.49 2.34 19.08
CA ARG A 191 12.82 1.89 19.48
C ARG A 191 13.94 2.73 18.88
N ASN A 192 13.70 3.37 17.73
CA ASN A 192 14.70 4.18 17.02
C ASN A 192 14.16 5.55 16.62
N ILE A 193 13.98 6.41 17.62
CA ILE A 193 13.39 7.75 17.45
C ILE A 193 14.20 8.63 16.49
N ALA A 194 15.54 8.52 16.52
CA ALA A 194 16.41 9.30 15.63
C ALA A 194 16.13 8.96 14.14
N GLN A 195 15.91 7.69 13.84
CA GLN A 195 15.56 7.24 12.48
C GLN A 195 14.18 7.72 12.08
N ASN A 196 13.17 7.65 12.99
CA ASN A 196 11.83 8.17 12.72
C ASN A 196 11.86 9.67 12.39
N ILE A 197 12.59 10.48 13.18
CA ILE A 197 12.73 11.91 12.94
C ILE A 197 13.38 12.16 11.57
N ALA A 198 14.45 11.43 11.23
CA ALA A 198 15.13 11.58 9.95
C ALA A 198 14.21 11.24 8.77
N ASP A 199 13.42 10.17 8.87
CA ASP A 199 12.47 9.78 7.83
C ASP A 199 11.30 10.76 7.70
N PHE A 200 10.76 11.31 8.81
CA PHE A 200 9.76 12.37 8.74
C PHE A 200 10.30 13.65 8.13
N GLN A 201 11.54 14.02 8.42
CA GLN A 201 12.20 15.17 7.77
C GLN A 201 12.39 14.92 6.26
N ALA A 202 12.72 13.70 5.85
CA ALA A 202 12.80 13.31 4.44
C ALA A 202 11.43 13.40 3.73
N GLN A 203 10.34 13.00 4.40
CA GLN A 203 8.98 13.15 3.88
C GLN A 203 8.59 14.62 3.75
N ILE A 204 8.94 15.48 4.71
CA ILE A 204 8.75 16.95 4.62
C ILE A 204 9.53 17.50 3.42
N ALA A 205 10.78 17.08 3.22
CA ALA A 205 11.61 17.53 2.10
C ALA A 205 11.03 17.10 0.74
N ALA A 206 10.47 15.90 0.66
CA ALA A 206 9.76 15.42 -0.52
C ALA A 206 8.53 16.28 -0.84
N ASN A 207 7.71 16.59 0.16
CA ASN A 207 6.55 17.47 -0.01
C ASN A 207 6.98 18.91 -0.41
N ALA A 208 8.04 19.45 0.17
CA ALA A 208 8.59 20.77 -0.20
C ALA A 208 9.13 20.79 -1.66
N LYS A 209 9.67 19.67 -2.16
CA LYS A 209 10.01 19.53 -3.58
C LYS A 209 8.76 19.60 -4.45
N GLY A 210 7.71 18.89 -4.10
CA GLY A 210 6.43 18.92 -4.82
C GLY A 210 5.77 20.30 -4.81
N GLU A 211 5.77 21.00 -3.66
CA GLU A 211 5.27 22.38 -3.53
C GLU A 211 5.93 23.32 -4.54
N ARG A 212 7.26 23.29 -4.60
CA ARG A 212 8.01 24.13 -5.52
C ARG A 212 7.63 23.86 -6.99
N GLU A 213 7.49 22.61 -7.37
CA GLU A 213 7.14 22.23 -8.74
C GLU A 213 5.68 22.58 -9.09
N LEU A 214 4.74 22.44 -8.13
CA LEU A 214 3.35 22.89 -8.32
C LEU A 214 3.27 24.41 -8.50
N HIS A 215 4.00 25.17 -7.71
CA HIS A 215 4.08 26.63 -7.90
C HIS A 215 4.68 27.00 -9.26
N ASN A 216 5.75 26.32 -9.69
CA ASN A 216 6.34 26.52 -11.02
C ASN A 216 5.33 26.23 -12.14
N MET A 217 4.51 25.21 -11.98
CA MET A 217 3.44 24.87 -12.93
C MET A 217 2.36 25.95 -12.96
N VAL A 218 1.91 26.44 -11.80
CA VAL A 218 0.93 27.53 -11.70
C VAL A 218 1.49 28.83 -12.30
N ASP A 219 2.75 29.18 -12.03
CA ASP A 219 3.40 30.38 -12.60
C ASP A 219 3.51 30.29 -14.12
N ARG A 220 3.75 29.09 -14.68
CA ARG A 220 3.93 28.86 -16.11
C ARG A 220 2.62 28.86 -16.89
N TYR A 221 1.58 28.18 -16.37
CA TYR A 221 0.34 27.95 -17.11
C TYR A 221 -0.84 28.79 -16.61
N GLY A 222 -0.73 29.41 -15.45
CA GLY A 222 -1.80 30.12 -14.75
C GLY A 222 -2.73 29.17 -13.96
N LEU A 223 -3.18 29.61 -12.78
CA LEU A 223 -3.97 28.82 -11.85
C LEU A 223 -5.27 28.28 -12.50
N ALA A 224 -5.96 29.10 -13.29
CA ALA A 224 -7.20 28.70 -13.93
C ALA A 224 -7.02 27.49 -14.87
N MET A 225 -5.94 27.48 -15.67
CA MET A 225 -5.64 26.36 -16.56
C MET A 225 -5.23 25.12 -15.78
N VAL A 226 -4.39 25.27 -14.74
CA VAL A 226 -3.98 24.16 -13.87
C VAL A 226 -5.19 23.51 -13.24
N LYS A 227 -6.12 24.26 -12.65
CA LYS A 227 -7.36 23.72 -12.06
C LYS A 227 -8.29 23.05 -13.11
N ALA A 228 -8.42 23.62 -14.29
CA ALA A 228 -9.23 23.03 -15.36
C ALA A 228 -8.68 21.66 -15.80
N TYR A 229 -7.35 21.56 -16.03
CA TYR A 229 -6.74 20.30 -16.43
C TYR A 229 -6.61 19.27 -15.29
N GLN A 230 -6.56 19.70 -14.05
CA GLN A 230 -6.75 18.83 -12.88
C GLN A 230 -8.08 18.07 -12.96
N GLN A 231 -9.18 18.77 -13.28
CA GLN A 231 -10.50 18.17 -13.46
C GLN A 231 -10.55 17.28 -14.71
N PHE A 232 -10.04 17.73 -15.85
CA PHE A 232 -10.04 16.95 -17.09
C PHE A 232 -9.23 15.64 -16.98
N VAL A 233 -8.13 15.61 -16.24
CA VAL A 233 -7.35 14.39 -15.98
C VAL A 233 -8.17 13.39 -15.14
N GLN A 234 -8.96 13.86 -14.17
CA GLN A 234 -9.88 13.00 -13.41
C GLN A 234 -11.04 12.50 -14.28
N ASP A 235 -11.65 13.35 -15.07
CA ASP A 235 -12.76 12.99 -15.97
C ASP A 235 -12.31 11.97 -17.02
N ASN A 236 -11.10 12.12 -17.57
CA ASN A 236 -10.53 11.14 -18.49
C ASN A 236 -10.32 9.76 -17.82
N ALA A 237 -9.87 9.73 -16.58
CA ALA A 237 -9.72 8.49 -15.82
C ALA A 237 -11.09 7.84 -15.52
N GLU A 238 -12.11 8.63 -15.19
CA GLU A 238 -13.48 8.14 -15.03
C GLU A 238 -14.00 7.49 -16.32
N LEU A 239 -13.85 8.14 -17.46
CA LEU A 239 -14.29 7.62 -18.75
C LEU A 239 -13.59 6.31 -19.11
N ALA A 240 -12.28 6.21 -18.85
CA ALA A 240 -11.52 4.99 -19.10
C ALA A 240 -11.99 3.81 -18.21
N VAL A 241 -12.30 4.06 -16.94
CA VAL A 241 -12.85 3.02 -16.05
C VAL A 241 -14.27 2.63 -16.46
N ARG A 242 -15.13 3.59 -16.84
CA ARG A 242 -16.47 3.28 -17.36
C ARG A 242 -16.41 2.41 -18.61
N LYS A 243 -15.49 2.69 -19.52
CA LYS A 243 -15.25 1.87 -20.71
C LYS A 243 -14.82 0.45 -20.32
N ALA A 244 -13.92 0.28 -19.35
CA ALA A 244 -13.56 -1.04 -18.86
C ALA A 244 -14.76 -1.78 -18.23
N ILE A 245 -15.62 -1.09 -17.46
CA ILE A 245 -16.82 -1.68 -16.84
C ILE A 245 -17.84 -2.14 -17.90
N SER A 246 -17.99 -1.42 -19.03
CA SER A 246 -19.01 -1.72 -20.04
C SER A 246 -18.90 -3.12 -20.68
N VAL A 247 -17.77 -3.79 -20.55
CA VAL A 247 -17.53 -5.16 -21.07
C VAL A 247 -17.52 -6.23 -19.98
N LEU A 248 -17.67 -5.85 -18.71
CA LEU A 248 -17.72 -6.77 -17.59
C LEU A 248 -19.12 -7.40 -17.45
N LYS A 249 -19.18 -8.44 -16.64
CA LYS A 249 -20.41 -9.15 -16.28
C LYS A 249 -20.53 -9.25 -14.77
N ASP A 250 -21.76 -9.45 -14.31
CA ASP A 250 -22.02 -9.78 -12.92
C ASP A 250 -21.23 -11.01 -12.49
N GLY A 251 -20.80 -11.01 -11.24
CA GLY A 251 -20.08 -12.14 -10.67
C GLY A 251 -20.11 -12.15 -9.16
N GLU A 252 -19.85 -13.31 -8.60
CA GLU A 252 -19.76 -13.49 -7.17
C GLU A 252 -18.64 -14.47 -6.82
N PHE A 253 -18.02 -14.29 -5.66
CA PHE A 253 -16.98 -15.18 -5.17
C PHE A 253 -16.97 -15.25 -3.66
N THR A 254 -16.57 -16.40 -3.13
CA THR A 254 -16.32 -16.62 -1.71
C THR A 254 -14.87 -17.05 -1.54
N TYR A 255 -14.10 -16.23 -0.83
CA TYR A 255 -12.69 -16.48 -0.54
C TYR A 255 -12.51 -16.80 0.94
N TYR A 256 -11.74 -17.86 1.22
CA TYR A 256 -11.46 -18.34 2.57
C TYR A 256 -10.02 -17.99 2.95
N LEU A 257 -9.82 -17.50 4.18
CA LEU A 257 -8.50 -17.26 4.77
C LEU A 257 -8.12 -18.43 5.69
N ASP A 258 -6.84 -18.67 5.91
CA ASP A 258 -6.31 -19.73 6.78
C ASP A 258 -6.85 -19.67 8.22
N ASN A 259 -7.18 -18.48 8.71
CA ASN A 259 -7.78 -18.26 10.04
C ASN A 259 -9.30 -18.54 10.09
N GLY A 260 -9.89 -19.07 9.03
CA GLY A 260 -11.32 -19.39 8.92
C GLY A 260 -12.23 -18.21 8.56
N ALA A 261 -11.70 -16.98 8.44
CA ALA A 261 -12.49 -15.84 7.99
C ALA A 261 -12.85 -15.98 6.49
N VAL A 262 -13.98 -15.38 6.11
CA VAL A 262 -14.56 -15.49 4.77
C VAL A 262 -14.81 -14.10 4.21
N ILE A 263 -14.31 -13.85 3.00
CA ILE A 263 -14.70 -12.70 2.17
C ILE A 263 -15.76 -13.17 1.20
N LYS A 264 -16.94 -12.57 1.25
CA LYS A 264 -17.95 -12.71 0.20
C LYS A 264 -18.01 -11.43 -0.60
N VAL A 265 -17.98 -11.53 -1.91
CA VAL A 265 -18.10 -10.39 -2.81
C VAL A 265 -19.08 -10.70 -3.92
N ARG A 266 -19.98 -9.77 -4.20
CA ARG A 266 -20.85 -9.76 -5.38
C ARG A 266 -20.58 -8.47 -6.14
N ILE A 267 -20.36 -8.62 -7.44
CA ILE A 267 -20.19 -7.49 -8.38
C ILE A 267 -21.40 -7.46 -9.28
N THR A 268 -22.10 -6.33 -9.33
CA THR A 268 -23.25 -6.11 -10.22
C THR A 268 -22.90 -4.97 -11.16
N ILE A 269 -23.09 -5.19 -12.45
CA ILE A 269 -22.76 -4.23 -13.51
C ILE A 269 -24.01 -3.54 -14.03
N ASP A 270 -24.03 -2.24 -13.92
CA ASP A 270 -25.02 -1.38 -14.59
C ASP A 270 -24.43 -0.96 -15.95
N ILE A 271 -24.81 -1.69 -17.00
CA ILE A 271 -24.29 -1.48 -18.36
C ILE A 271 -24.76 -0.13 -18.92
N ASP A 272 -25.99 0.30 -18.61
CA ASP A 272 -26.57 1.54 -19.14
C ASP A 272 -25.81 2.78 -18.65
N ASN A 273 -25.39 2.78 -17.38
CA ASN A 273 -24.63 3.86 -16.76
C ASN A 273 -23.12 3.58 -16.71
N CYS A 274 -22.64 2.40 -17.16
CA CYS A 274 -21.27 1.95 -17.07
C CYS A 274 -20.72 2.10 -15.63
N GLN A 275 -21.45 1.53 -14.66
CA GLN A 275 -21.13 1.55 -13.23
C GLN A 275 -21.04 0.11 -12.67
N ALA A 276 -20.31 -0.05 -11.59
CA ALA A 276 -20.22 -1.32 -10.88
C ALA A 276 -20.56 -1.14 -9.39
N THR A 277 -21.42 -1.98 -8.87
CA THR A 277 -21.66 -2.11 -7.43
C THR A 277 -20.90 -3.31 -6.92
N ILE A 278 -20.04 -3.08 -5.92
CA ILE A 278 -19.21 -4.10 -5.26
C ILE A 278 -19.74 -4.28 -3.83
N ASP A 279 -20.42 -5.39 -3.60
CA ASP A 279 -21.12 -5.68 -2.35
C ASP A 279 -20.40 -6.80 -1.58
N PHE A 280 -19.92 -6.47 -0.38
CA PHE A 280 -19.25 -7.38 0.55
C PHE A 280 -20.18 -7.93 1.63
N THR A 281 -21.49 -7.80 1.49
CA THR A 281 -22.48 -8.34 2.44
C THR A 281 -22.34 -9.85 2.60
N GLY A 282 -22.28 -10.32 3.84
CA GLY A 282 -22.05 -11.72 4.19
C GLY A 282 -20.60 -12.11 4.40
N THR A 283 -19.67 -11.14 4.29
CA THR A 283 -18.30 -11.26 4.80
C THR A 283 -18.31 -11.43 6.31
N SER A 284 -17.35 -12.18 6.86
CA SER A 284 -17.21 -12.43 8.30
C SER A 284 -17.21 -11.14 9.13
N ASP A 285 -17.74 -11.22 10.35
CA ASP A 285 -17.68 -10.14 11.32
C ASP A 285 -16.23 -9.77 11.66
N GLN A 286 -16.05 -8.62 12.34
CA GLN A 286 -14.76 -8.20 12.89
C GLN A 286 -14.09 -9.32 13.68
N LEU A 287 -12.81 -9.55 13.41
CA LEU A 287 -12.04 -10.64 14.01
C LEU A 287 -11.38 -10.20 15.33
N ASN A 288 -11.21 -11.13 16.24
CA ASN A 288 -10.41 -10.94 17.46
C ASN A 288 -8.92 -11.23 17.19
N ASN A 289 -8.39 -10.65 16.10
CA ASN A 289 -7.00 -10.68 15.70
C ASN A 289 -6.73 -9.48 14.77
N ASN A 290 -5.55 -9.39 14.18
CA ASN A 290 -5.08 -8.26 13.39
C ASN A 290 -5.37 -8.34 11.88
N PHE A 291 -6.14 -9.31 11.41
CA PHE A 291 -6.52 -9.45 10.00
C PHE A 291 -7.68 -8.51 9.58
N ASN A 292 -8.13 -7.65 10.44
CA ASN A 292 -9.16 -6.67 10.11
C ASN A 292 -8.59 -5.61 9.16
N ALA A 293 -9.18 -5.45 7.97
CA ALA A 293 -8.76 -4.44 7.00
C ALA A 293 -9.53 -3.13 7.23
N PRO A 294 -8.85 -2.01 7.50
CA PRO A 294 -9.50 -0.71 7.54
C PRO A 294 -10.26 -0.40 6.25
N LEU A 295 -11.32 0.39 6.34
CA LEU A 295 -12.15 0.76 5.19
C LEU A 295 -11.31 1.32 4.02
N ALA A 296 -10.31 2.14 4.32
CA ALA A 296 -9.40 2.71 3.32
C ALA A 296 -8.61 1.64 2.55
N VAL A 297 -8.20 0.54 3.22
CA VAL A 297 -7.52 -0.61 2.61
C VAL A 297 -8.46 -1.37 1.67
N THR A 298 -9.70 -1.63 2.10
CA THR A 298 -10.71 -2.29 1.27
C THR A 298 -11.01 -1.48 0.01
N ARG A 299 -11.15 -0.15 0.14
CA ARG A 299 -11.33 0.77 -1.00
C ARG A 299 -10.13 0.76 -1.93
N ALA A 300 -8.92 0.76 -1.39
CA ALA A 300 -7.68 0.69 -2.18
C ALA A 300 -7.61 -0.60 -3.01
N ALA A 301 -7.99 -1.75 -2.45
CA ALA A 301 -8.01 -3.03 -3.14
C ALA A 301 -9.02 -3.05 -4.31
N VAL A 302 -10.23 -2.50 -4.11
CA VAL A 302 -11.21 -2.36 -5.18
C VAL A 302 -10.69 -1.44 -6.28
N LEU A 303 -10.18 -0.28 -5.92
CA LEU A 303 -9.63 0.68 -6.88
C LEU A 303 -8.47 0.07 -7.69
N TYR A 304 -7.58 -0.66 -7.05
CA TYR A 304 -6.49 -1.39 -7.70
C TYR A 304 -7.04 -2.34 -8.79
N VAL A 305 -8.00 -3.19 -8.45
CA VAL A 305 -8.57 -4.16 -9.40
C VAL A 305 -9.16 -3.45 -10.61
N PHE A 306 -10.05 -2.48 -10.41
CA PHE A 306 -10.68 -1.78 -11.53
C PHE A 306 -9.69 -0.96 -12.35
N ARG A 307 -8.62 -0.41 -11.75
CA ARG A 307 -7.54 0.25 -12.48
C ARG A 307 -6.76 -0.72 -13.37
N THR A 308 -6.53 -1.97 -12.94
CA THR A 308 -5.84 -2.98 -13.77
C THR A 308 -6.63 -3.44 -14.97
N LEU A 309 -7.94 -3.18 -15.02
CA LEU A 309 -8.80 -3.49 -16.18
C LEU A 309 -8.73 -2.43 -17.29
N VAL A 310 -8.16 -1.27 -17.01
CA VAL A 310 -8.04 -0.18 -17.97
C VAL A 310 -6.78 -0.35 -18.78
N GLU A 311 -6.91 -0.44 -20.11
CA GLU A 311 -5.80 -0.60 -21.06
C GLU A 311 -5.03 0.71 -21.28
N GLU A 312 -5.74 1.86 -21.20
CA GLU A 312 -5.13 3.17 -21.44
C GLU A 312 -4.19 3.58 -20.28
N ALA A 313 -3.12 4.30 -20.63
CA ALA A 313 -2.18 4.85 -19.66
C ALA A 313 -2.79 6.08 -18.96
N ILE A 314 -3.64 5.86 -17.96
CA ILE A 314 -4.20 6.90 -17.10
C ILE A 314 -3.52 6.89 -15.73
N PRO A 315 -3.41 8.04 -15.03
CA PRO A 315 -3.01 8.05 -13.62
C PRO A 315 -4.09 7.38 -12.76
N LEU A 316 -3.69 6.76 -11.67
CA LEU A 316 -4.62 6.41 -10.60
C LEU A 316 -5.04 7.71 -9.91
N ASN A 317 -6.32 8.06 -9.98
CA ASN A 317 -6.85 9.27 -9.36
C ASN A 317 -8.32 9.12 -8.94
N ALA A 318 -8.91 10.19 -8.39
CA ALA A 318 -10.29 10.18 -7.91
C ALA A 318 -11.32 9.83 -9.00
N GLY A 319 -11.04 10.14 -10.27
CA GLY A 319 -11.89 9.76 -11.41
C GLY A 319 -12.08 8.25 -11.54
N CYS A 320 -11.03 7.47 -11.25
CA CYS A 320 -11.11 6.01 -11.31
C CYS A 320 -12.16 5.42 -10.35
N PHE A 321 -12.46 6.12 -9.26
CA PHE A 321 -13.40 5.64 -8.24
C PHE A 321 -14.85 6.05 -8.47
N LYS A 322 -15.09 7.11 -9.25
CA LYS A 322 -16.45 7.66 -9.47
C LYS A 322 -17.50 6.64 -9.97
N PRO A 323 -17.19 5.71 -10.90
CA PRO A 323 -18.16 4.72 -11.36
C PRO A 323 -18.32 3.50 -10.44
N LEU A 324 -17.68 3.47 -9.25
CA LEU A 324 -17.66 2.33 -8.33
C LEU A 324 -18.50 2.64 -7.09
N HIS A 325 -19.50 1.80 -6.82
CA HIS A 325 -20.34 1.87 -5.63
C HIS A 325 -19.99 0.70 -4.69
N LEU A 326 -19.53 1.02 -3.47
CA LEU A 326 -19.13 0.02 -2.49
C LEU A 326 -20.17 -0.13 -1.39
N ILE A 327 -20.53 -1.38 -1.11
CA ILE A 327 -21.34 -1.77 0.04
C ILE A 327 -20.46 -2.63 0.94
N ILE A 328 -20.01 -2.05 2.07
CA ILE A 328 -19.13 -2.69 3.04
C ILE A 328 -19.79 -2.57 4.41
N PRO A 329 -20.36 -3.66 4.97
CA PRO A 329 -21.02 -3.61 6.26
C PRO A 329 -20.10 -3.09 7.37
N SER A 330 -20.59 -2.17 8.19
CA SER A 330 -19.84 -1.73 9.38
C SER A 330 -19.73 -2.87 10.39
N GLY A 331 -18.56 -3.01 11.00
CA GLY A 331 -18.28 -4.08 11.97
C GLY A 331 -17.99 -5.44 11.34
N CYS A 332 -17.86 -5.55 10.02
CA CYS A 332 -17.21 -6.70 9.39
C CYS A 332 -15.68 -6.49 9.38
N PHE A 333 -14.91 -7.56 9.17
CA PHE A 333 -13.44 -7.45 9.22
C PHE A 333 -12.82 -6.66 8.03
N LEU A 334 -13.63 -6.24 7.04
CA LEU A 334 -13.25 -5.32 5.97
C LEU A 334 -13.62 -3.85 6.27
N ASN A 335 -14.24 -3.59 7.42
CA ASN A 335 -14.61 -2.27 7.94
C ASN A 335 -14.74 -2.34 9.46
N PRO A 336 -13.63 -2.62 10.17
CA PRO A 336 -13.62 -2.81 11.62
C PRO A 336 -13.87 -1.50 12.35
N VAL A 337 -14.29 -1.63 13.60
CA VAL A 337 -14.46 -0.50 14.53
C VAL A 337 -13.32 -0.49 15.55
N TYR A 338 -12.96 0.73 16.00
CA TYR A 338 -11.98 0.90 17.07
C TYR A 338 -12.40 0.09 18.32
N PRO A 339 -11.46 -0.58 19.00
CA PRO A 339 -10.00 -0.52 18.91
C PRO A 339 -9.35 -1.79 18.28
N ALA A 340 -9.99 -2.41 17.30
CA ALA A 340 -9.50 -3.65 16.68
C ALA A 340 -8.06 -3.51 16.15
N ALA A 341 -7.25 -4.57 16.27
CA ALA A 341 -5.96 -4.66 15.61
C ALA A 341 -6.14 -4.81 14.08
N VAL A 342 -5.25 -4.24 13.28
CA VAL A 342 -5.40 -4.12 11.80
C VAL A 342 -4.11 -4.36 11.01
N VAL A 343 -2.99 -4.67 11.64
CA VAL A 343 -1.70 -4.68 10.97
C VAL A 343 -1.66 -5.67 9.80
N ALA A 344 -2.21 -6.89 9.98
CA ALA A 344 -2.34 -7.89 8.92
C ALA A 344 -3.43 -7.53 7.89
N GLY A 345 -4.40 -6.72 8.27
CA GLY A 345 -5.43 -6.24 7.36
C GLY A 345 -4.88 -5.48 6.16
N ASN A 346 -3.87 -4.63 6.40
CA ASN A 346 -3.18 -3.88 5.36
C ASN A 346 -2.39 -4.78 4.39
N VAL A 347 -1.78 -5.84 4.88
CA VAL A 347 -0.80 -6.63 4.11
C VAL A 347 -1.33 -8.00 3.66
N GLU A 348 -2.18 -8.67 4.44
CA GLU A 348 -2.70 -10.00 4.11
C GLU A 348 -4.14 -9.93 3.58
N THR A 349 -5.04 -9.26 4.33
CA THR A 349 -6.44 -9.16 3.91
C THR A 349 -6.59 -8.35 2.63
N SER A 350 -5.75 -7.34 2.40
CA SER A 350 -5.75 -6.58 1.14
C SER A 350 -5.47 -7.47 -0.07
N GLN A 351 -4.53 -8.41 0.01
CA GLN A 351 -4.24 -9.40 -1.03
C GLN A 351 -5.43 -10.35 -1.24
N ALA A 352 -6.06 -10.79 -0.14
CA ALA A 352 -7.23 -11.66 -0.18
C ALA A 352 -8.42 -10.97 -0.87
N ILE A 353 -8.67 -9.67 -0.60
CA ILE A 353 -9.71 -8.89 -1.27
C ILE A 353 -9.48 -8.85 -2.79
N VAL A 354 -8.25 -8.59 -3.23
CA VAL A 354 -7.93 -8.55 -4.67
C VAL A 354 -8.13 -9.92 -5.32
N ASN A 355 -7.69 -11.01 -4.67
CA ASN A 355 -7.94 -12.37 -5.17
C ASN A 355 -9.45 -12.67 -5.25
N ALA A 356 -10.24 -12.27 -4.25
CA ALA A 356 -11.69 -12.44 -4.26
C ALA A 356 -12.36 -11.68 -5.42
N LEU A 357 -11.93 -10.44 -5.67
CA LEU A 357 -12.45 -9.62 -6.77
C LEU A 357 -12.10 -10.20 -8.14
N TYR A 358 -10.86 -10.65 -8.35
CA TYR A 358 -10.47 -11.32 -9.59
C TYR A 358 -11.20 -12.64 -9.80
N GLY A 359 -11.44 -13.40 -8.71
CA GLY A 359 -12.29 -14.59 -8.73
C GLY A 359 -13.72 -14.28 -9.14
N ALA A 360 -14.33 -13.23 -8.57
CA ALA A 360 -15.69 -12.80 -8.93
C ALA A 360 -15.80 -12.35 -10.38
N LEU A 361 -14.81 -11.64 -10.90
CA LEU A 361 -14.75 -11.21 -12.31
C LEU A 361 -14.37 -12.35 -13.26
N GLY A 362 -13.86 -13.47 -12.76
CA GLY A 362 -13.48 -14.62 -13.57
C GLY A 362 -12.24 -14.40 -14.47
N ILE A 363 -11.40 -13.41 -14.16
CA ILE A 363 -10.33 -12.93 -15.06
C ILE A 363 -8.95 -13.45 -14.72
N GLN A 364 -8.66 -13.73 -13.46
CA GLN A 364 -7.35 -14.19 -13.00
C GLN A 364 -7.47 -15.15 -11.82
N ALA A 365 -6.71 -16.24 -11.85
CA ALA A 365 -6.53 -17.15 -10.72
C ALA A 365 -5.80 -16.44 -9.56
N ALA A 366 -5.88 -16.98 -8.35
CA ALA A 366 -5.23 -16.36 -7.21
C ALA A 366 -3.72 -16.21 -7.40
N SER A 367 -3.20 -15.05 -7.09
CA SER A 367 -1.77 -14.87 -6.83
C SER A 367 -1.43 -15.47 -5.46
N GLN A 368 -0.17 -15.41 -5.04
CA GLN A 368 0.31 -15.95 -3.75
C GLN A 368 -0.57 -15.60 -2.53
N GLY A 369 -1.35 -14.53 -2.59
CA GLY A 369 -2.37 -14.14 -1.61
C GLY A 369 -1.85 -13.66 -0.25
N THR A 370 -0.57 -13.37 -0.15
CA THR A 370 0.14 -12.96 1.05
C THR A 370 1.30 -12.06 0.67
N MET A 371 1.74 -11.18 1.56
CA MET A 371 2.99 -10.44 1.39
C MET A 371 4.18 -11.14 2.07
N ASN A 372 3.94 -12.26 2.78
CA ASN A 372 4.95 -12.99 3.52
C ASN A 372 5.80 -12.05 4.38
N ASN A 373 5.14 -11.31 5.28
CA ASN A 373 5.75 -10.26 6.07
C ASN A 373 6.69 -10.87 7.10
N PHE A 374 7.96 -10.55 6.99
CA PHE A 374 8.99 -11.04 7.87
C PHE A 374 9.66 -9.88 8.61
N THR A 375 9.63 -9.93 9.93
CA THR A 375 10.33 -8.99 10.79
C THR A 375 11.30 -9.71 11.70
N PHE A 376 12.39 -9.06 12.00
CA PHE A 376 13.29 -9.50 13.06
C PHE A 376 13.96 -8.32 13.72
N GLY A 377 14.36 -8.52 14.96
CA GLY A 377 15.06 -7.47 15.69
C GLY A 377 15.24 -7.74 17.16
N ASN A 378 15.82 -6.75 17.81
CA ASN A 378 16.01 -6.64 19.25
C ASN A 378 15.96 -5.16 19.66
N GLN A 379 16.52 -4.77 20.80
CA GLN A 379 16.57 -3.37 21.24
C GLN A 379 17.43 -2.48 20.32
N LYS A 380 18.36 -3.05 19.56
CA LYS A 380 19.29 -2.32 18.69
C LYS A 380 18.87 -2.32 17.24
N TYR A 381 18.29 -3.42 16.74
CA TYR A 381 17.96 -3.65 15.34
C TYR A 381 16.47 -3.85 15.16
N GLN A 382 15.90 -3.25 14.14
CA GLN A 382 14.51 -3.44 13.72
C GLN A 382 14.48 -3.52 12.19
N TYR A 383 14.03 -4.64 11.67
CA TYR A 383 13.96 -4.93 10.24
C TYR A 383 12.60 -5.48 9.85
N TYR A 384 12.13 -5.11 8.67
CA TYR A 384 10.92 -5.63 8.05
C TYR A 384 11.12 -5.80 6.54
N GLU A 385 10.61 -6.90 5.99
CA GLU A 385 10.53 -7.12 4.55
C GLU A 385 9.24 -7.85 4.15
N THR A 386 8.81 -7.62 2.90
CA THR A 386 7.81 -8.43 2.21
C THR A 386 8.50 -9.32 1.20
N ILE A 387 8.10 -10.59 1.09
CA ILE A 387 8.76 -11.55 0.21
C ILE A 387 7.82 -11.90 -0.95
N CYS A 388 8.33 -11.82 -2.17
CA CYS A 388 7.60 -12.13 -3.39
C CYS A 388 7.22 -13.62 -3.49
N GLY A 389 6.32 -13.94 -4.43
CA GLY A 389 5.91 -15.32 -4.72
C GLY A 389 5.40 -15.46 -6.14
N GLY A 390 4.46 -16.38 -6.38
CA GLY A 390 3.89 -16.58 -7.71
C GLY A 390 2.65 -15.72 -7.96
N SER A 391 2.52 -15.10 -9.14
CA SER A 391 1.27 -14.50 -9.56
C SER A 391 0.33 -15.52 -10.19
N GLY A 392 -0.98 -15.28 -10.12
CA GLY A 392 -2.00 -16.08 -10.77
C GLY A 392 -1.96 -15.95 -12.28
N ALA A 393 -2.36 -17.01 -13.00
CA ALA A 393 -2.55 -16.99 -14.45
C ALA A 393 -3.93 -16.43 -14.83
N GLY A 394 -4.08 -15.95 -16.04
CA GLY A 394 -5.34 -15.49 -16.63
C GLY A 394 -5.62 -16.15 -17.98
N ALA A 395 -6.68 -15.70 -18.65
CA ALA A 395 -7.17 -16.29 -19.90
C ALA A 395 -6.15 -16.30 -21.05
N ASN A 396 -5.21 -15.33 -21.06
CA ASN A 396 -4.27 -15.10 -22.16
C ASN A 396 -2.81 -14.98 -21.69
N PHE A 397 -2.52 -15.27 -20.41
CA PHE A 397 -1.18 -15.14 -19.87
C PHE A 397 -0.91 -16.15 -18.74
N ALA A 398 0.34 -16.59 -18.68
CA ALA A 398 0.86 -17.36 -17.54
C ALA A 398 1.19 -16.44 -16.35
N GLY A 399 1.15 -16.98 -15.14
CA GLY A 399 1.63 -16.30 -13.96
C GLY A 399 3.16 -16.10 -14.00
N THR A 400 3.62 -15.03 -13.36
CA THR A 400 5.05 -14.71 -13.24
C THR A 400 5.59 -15.26 -11.93
N ALA A 401 6.72 -15.94 -11.98
CA ALA A 401 7.44 -16.42 -10.80
C ALA A 401 8.21 -15.30 -10.09
N ALA A 402 8.35 -15.42 -8.78
CA ALA A 402 9.20 -14.56 -7.96
C ALA A 402 8.87 -13.06 -8.14
N VAL A 403 7.59 -12.68 -8.10
CA VAL A 403 7.13 -11.30 -8.29
C VAL A 403 6.29 -10.83 -7.10
N GLN A 404 6.43 -9.56 -6.74
CA GLN A 404 5.47 -8.92 -5.84
C GLN A 404 4.13 -8.79 -6.56
N THR A 405 3.03 -9.04 -5.85
CA THR A 405 1.70 -9.11 -6.44
C THR A 405 0.76 -8.08 -5.82
N GLN A 406 -0.18 -7.59 -6.65
CA GLN A 406 -1.37 -6.86 -6.21
C GLN A 406 -1.06 -5.61 -5.37
N MET A 407 -1.19 -5.69 -4.04
CA MET A 407 -1.21 -4.52 -3.15
C MET A 407 0.18 -4.05 -2.71
N THR A 408 1.24 -4.73 -3.10
CA THR A 408 2.64 -4.32 -2.87
C THR A 408 3.50 -4.51 -4.11
N ASN A 409 4.50 -3.65 -4.25
CA ASN A 409 5.58 -3.73 -5.24
C ASN A 409 6.92 -3.31 -4.62
N SER A 410 7.03 -3.34 -3.29
CA SER A 410 8.25 -2.99 -2.57
C SER A 410 9.40 -3.90 -2.99
N ARG A 411 10.62 -3.37 -2.95
CA ARG A 411 11.82 -4.15 -3.21
C ARG A 411 12.24 -4.93 -1.97
N LEU A 412 13.07 -5.96 -2.16
CA LEU A 412 13.89 -6.52 -1.10
C LEU A 412 15.13 -5.66 -0.89
N THR A 413 15.65 -5.66 0.33
CA THR A 413 16.96 -5.09 0.61
C THR A 413 18.04 -5.92 -0.08
N ASP A 414 18.97 -5.27 -0.74
CA ASP A 414 20.14 -5.93 -1.31
C ASP A 414 20.88 -6.74 -0.22
N PRO A 415 21.28 -8.01 -0.48
CA PRO A 415 21.95 -8.84 0.52
C PRO A 415 23.17 -8.18 1.15
N GLU A 416 23.99 -7.49 0.37
CA GLU A 416 25.19 -6.81 0.90
C GLU A 416 24.81 -5.68 1.88
N VAL A 417 23.77 -4.91 1.57
CA VAL A 417 23.26 -3.86 2.45
C VAL A 417 22.64 -4.46 3.72
N LEU A 418 21.87 -5.55 3.57
CA LEU A 418 21.25 -6.23 4.71
C LEU A 418 22.31 -6.76 5.69
N GLU A 419 23.30 -7.48 5.19
CA GLU A 419 24.37 -8.09 5.98
C GLU A 419 25.29 -7.05 6.61
N MET A 420 25.49 -5.90 5.95
CA MET A 420 26.28 -4.80 6.51
C MET A 420 25.56 -4.08 7.66
N ARG A 421 24.22 -3.97 7.59
CA ARG A 421 23.42 -3.20 8.56
C ARG A 421 22.90 -4.04 9.73
N TYR A 422 22.71 -5.33 9.51
CA TYR A 422 22.13 -6.26 10.48
C TYR A 422 23.01 -7.50 10.65
N PRO A 423 23.07 -8.09 11.85
CA PRO A 423 23.88 -9.28 12.10
C PRO A 423 23.15 -10.55 11.60
N VAL A 424 22.95 -10.61 10.30
CA VAL A 424 22.35 -11.75 9.57
C VAL A 424 23.13 -12.05 8.31
N LEU A 425 22.89 -13.22 7.70
CA LEU A 425 23.46 -13.65 6.43
C LEU A 425 22.33 -14.19 5.55
N VAL A 426 22.22 -13.73 4.32
CA VAL A 426 21.30 -14.31 3.31
C VAL A 426 21.93 -15.58 2.76
N GLU A 427 21.58 -16.72 3.36
CA GLU A 427 22.15 -18.02 2.97
C GLU A 427 21.70 -18.43 1.55
N SER A 428 20.43 -18.19 1.22
CA SER A 428 19.92 -18.36 -0.14
C SER A 428 18.65 -17.56 -0.40
N PHE A 429 18.47 -17.21 -1.67
CA PHE A 429 17.23 -16.67 -2.22
C PHE A 429 17.06 -17.21 -3.65
N SER A 430 16.08 -18.09 -3.85
CA SER A 430 15.91 -18.82 -5.11
C SER A 430 14.43 -19.06 -5.44
N ILE A 431 14.14 -19.33 -6.70
CA ILE A 431 12.80 -19.76 -7.12
C ILE A 431 12.51 -21.15 -6.50
N ARG A 432 11.25 -21.37 -6.09
CA ARG A 432 10.71 -22.62 -5.59
C ARG A 432 10.05 -23.38 -6.75
N PRO A 433 10.74 -24.30 -7.43
CA PRO A 433 10.25 -24.93 -8.64
C PRO A 433 8.95 -25.71 -8.43
N ASP A 434 8.09 -25.76 -9.45
CA ASP A 434 6.83 -26.50 -9.45
C ASP A 434 5.85 -26.10 -8.34
N SER A 435 5.95 -24.87 -7.82
CA SER A 435 4.99 -24.34 -6.84
C SER A 435 3.78 -23.67 -7.49
N GLY A 436 3.89 -23.21 -8.74
CA GLY A 436 2.79 -22.68 -9.53
C GLY A 436 1.75 -23.75 -9.92
N GLY A 437 0.47 -23.39 -9.90
CA GLY A 437 -0.63 -24.26 -10.31
C GLY A 437 -0.61 -24.53 -11.81
N LYS A 438 -0.84 -25.78 -12.20
CA LYS A 438 -0.89 -26.19 -13.61
C LYS A 438 -2.21 -25.78 -14.28
N GLY A 439 -2.21 -25.52 -15.57
CA GLY A 439 -3.35 -25.17 -16.40
C GLY A 439 -2.94 -24.99 -17.84
N GLN A 440 -3.85 -24.59 -18.71
CA GLN A 440 -3.50 -24.10 -20.05
C GLN A 440 -2.46 -22.98 -19.93
N TYR A 441 -2.63 -22.11 -18.93
CA TYR A 441 -1.65 -21.14 -18.47
C TYR A 441 -1.29 -21.48 -17.03
N SER A 442 -0.03 -21.76 -16.77
CA SER A 442 0.45 -22.09 -15.42
C SER A 442 0.57 -20.83 -14.56
N GLY A 443 0.27 -20.93 -13.26
CA GLY A 443 0.62 -19.93 -12.27
C GLY A 443 2.13 -19.81 -12.11
N GLY A 444 2.58 -18.66 -11.59
CA GLY A 444 3.99 -18.39 -11.30
C GLY A 444 4.49 -19.17 -10.08
N ASP A 445 5.77 -19.49 -10.05
CA ASP A 445 6.41 -20.14 -8.90
C ASP A 445 6.70 -19.14 -7.78
N GLY A 446 6.65 -19.60 -6.53
CA GLY A 446 7.11 -18.90 -5.35
C GLY A 446 8.63 -18.88 -5.23
N VAL A 447 9.13 -18.48 -4.07
CA VAL A 447 10.56 -18.42 -3.75
C VAL A 447 10.87 -19.15 -2.44
N ILE A 448 12.13 -19.47 -2.24
CA ILE A 448 12.72 -19.95 -1.00
C ILE A 448 13.72 -18.89 -0.53
N ARG A 449 13.51 -18.38 0.69
CA ARG A 449 14.41 -17.42 1.34
C ARG A 449 14.92 -18.00 2.65
N ARG A 450 16.22 -18.00 2.86
CA ARG A 450 16.89 -18.51 4.04
C ARG A 450 17.78 -17.42 4.63
N ILE A 451 17.52 -17.04 5.87
CA ILE A 451 18.28 -15.99 6.59
C ILE A 451 18.86 -16.61 7.84
N LYS A 452 20.18 -16.61 7.93
CA LYS A 452 20.96 -17.09 9.07
C LYS A 452 21.24 -15.94 10.04
N PHE A 453 20.96 -16.16 11.32
CA PHE A 453 21.19 -15.18 12.38
C PHE A 453 22.59 -15.30 12.98
N GLN A 454 23.19 -14.16 13.30
CA GLN A 454 24.52 -14.06 13.95
C GLN A 454 24.43 -13.53 15.37
N GLU A 455 23.28 -12.95 15.77
CA GLU A 455 22.95 -12.53 17.13
C GLU A 455 21.55 -13.04 17.51
N SER A 456 21.27 -13.13 18.82
CA SER A 456 19.94 -13.49 19.31
C SER A 456 18.95 -12.36 19.03
N MET A 457 17.80 -12.71 18.43
CA MET A 457 16.73 -11.79 18.05
C MET A 457 15.36 -12.45 18.19
N THR A 458 14.32 -11.62 18.25
CA THR A 458 12.95 -12.06 18.03
C THR A 458 12.66 -11.96 16.54
N ALA A 459 12.25 -13.07 15.91
CA ALA A 459 11.82 -13.11 14.53
C ALA A 459 10.30 -13.38 14.46
N ASN A 460 9.60 -12.67 13.56
CA ASN A 460 8.17 -12.81 13.37
C ASN A 460 7.86 -13.05 11.91
N ILE A 461 6.87 -13.90 11.66
CA ILE A 461 6.26 -14.09 10.35
C ILE A 461 4.76 -13.83 10.43
N LEU A 462 4.26 -13.03 9.50
CA LEU A 462 2.84 -12.73 9.33
C LEU A 462 2.50 -13.02 7.87
N SER A 463 1.86 -14.17 7.61
CA SER A 463 1.61 -14.68 6.28
C SER A 463 0.34 -15.51 6.19
N GLY A 464 -0.21 -15.61 4.99
CA GLY A 464 -1.36 -16.45 4.65
C GLY A 464 -1.00 -17.52 3.62
N ASN A 465 -2.01 -18.25 3.18
CA ASN A 465 -1.90 -19.35 2.22
C ASN A 465 -0.85 -20.40 2.66
N ARG A 466 -0.90 -20.77 3.95
CA ARG A 466 -0.12 -21.84 4.55
C ARG A 466 -0.97 -23.12 4.74
N GLU A 467 -2.32 -22.96 4.74
CA GLU A 467 -3.29 -24.05 4.85
C GLU A 467 -4.17 -24.13 3.59
N ILE A 468 -4.66 -22.99 3.10
CA ILE A 468 -5.54 -22.90 1.93
C ILE A 468 -4.70 -22.48 0.72
N PRO A 469 -4.61 -23.32 -0.34
CA PRO A 469 -3.80 -23.01 -1.50
C PRO A 469 -4.40 -21.89 -2.35
N PRO A 470 -3.57 -21.06 -3.03
CA PRO A 470 -4.05 -20.10 -4.03
C PRO A 470 -4.86 -20.80 -5.13
N PHE A 471 -6.13 -20.41 -5.29
CA PHE A 471 -7.06 -21.12 -6.19
C PHE A 471 -6.66 -20.99 -7.66
N GLY A 472 -6.89 -22.07 -8.44
CA GLY A 472 -6.88 -22.02 -9.90
C GLY A 472 -8.24 -21.61 -10.45
N LEU A 473 -8.31 -21.14 -11.70
CA LEU A 473 -9.53 -20.64 -12.31
C LEU A 473 -9.80 -21.33 -13.66
N ALA A 474 -11.07 -21.41 -14.07
CA ALA A 474 -11.51 -22.00 -15.34
C ALA A 474 -10.98 -23.44 -15.61
N GLY A 475 -10.80 -24.24 -14.55
CA GLY A 475 -10.27 -25.62 -14.63
C GLY A 475 -8.77 -25.74 -14.35
N GLY A 476 -8.06 -24.64 -14.18
CA GLY A 476 -6.67 -24.63 -13.73
C GLY A 476 -6.53 -25.12 -12.29
N LYS A 477 -5.34 -25.62 -11.95
CA LYS A 477 -5.04 -26.18 -10.62
C LYS A 477 -4.59 -25.06 -9.66
N ALA A 478 -4.80 -25.30 -8.37
CA ALA A 478 -4.29 -24.41 -7.32
C ALA A 478 -2.75 -24.41 -7.31
N GLY A 479 -2.17 -23.29 -6.88
CA GLY A 479 -0.75 -23.20 -6.52
C GLY A 479 -0.46 -23.98 -5.24
N LYS A 480 0.84 -24.27 -4.97
CA LYS A 480 1.25 -24.87 -3.69
C LYS A 480 1.16 -23.83 -2.57
N ILE A 481 0.76 -24.27 -1.39
CA ILE A 481 0.80 -23.47 -0.16
C ILE A 481 2.26 -23.09 0.19
N GLY A 482 2.42 -22.01 0.96
CA GLY A 482 3.71 -21.64 1.54
C GLY A 482 4.08 -22.50 2.75
N ARG A 483 5.31 -22.33 3.25
CA ARG A 483 5.84 -22.97 4.44
C ARG A 483 6.78 -22.03 5.18
N ASN A 484 6.74 -22.05 6.50
CA ASN A 484 7.67 -21.32 7.37
C ASN A 484 8.34 -22.30 8.32
N ALA A 485 9.63 -22.17 8.56
CA ALA A 485 10.37 -23.01 9.51
C ALA A 485 11.60 -22.31 10.06
N VAL A 486 12.11 -22.79 11.18
CA VAL A 486 13.44 -22.46 11.69
C VAL A 486 14.28 -23.71 11.70
N GLU A 487 15.44 -23.68 11.04
CA GLU A 487 16.49 -24.67 11.18
C GLU A 487 17.41 -24.21 12.31
N ARG A 488 17.40 -24.95 13.40
CA ARG A 488 18.22 -24.68 14.57
C ARG A 488 19.69 -25.01 14.29
N ASN A 489 20.59 -24.41 15.04
CA ASN A 489 22.05 -24.61 14.87
C ASN A 489 22.49 -26.08 15.05
N ASP A 490 21.68 -26.93 15.70
CA ASP A 490 21.90 -28.37 15.82
C ASP A 490 21.33 -29.20 14.66
N GLY A 491 20.74 -28.55 13.64
CA GLY A 491 20.15 -29.18 12.49
C GLY A 491 18.67 -29.59 12.69
N THR A 492 18.07 -29.34 13.85
CA THR A 492 16.64 -29.61 14.09
C THR A 492 15.79 -28.60 13.30
N ILE A 493 14.73 -29.08 12.62
CA ILE A 493 13.76 -28.24 11.93
C ILE A 493 12.52 -28.06 12.80
N GLU A 494 12.19 -26.81 13.09
CA GLU A 494 10.98 -26.40 13.78
C GLU A 494 10.01 -25.79 12.77
N GLU A 495 8.88 -26.46 12.51
CA GLU A 495 7.83 -25.98 11.63
C GLU A 495 7.04 -24.86 12.32
N LEU A 496 6.76 -23.79 11.59
CA LEU A 496 6.02 -22.63 12.08
C LEU A 496 4.67 -22.47 11.33
N PRO A 497 3.61 -22.03 12.02
CA PRO A 497 2.35 -21.65 11.38
C PRO A 497 2.49 -20.40 10.49
N GLY A 498 1.40 -20.00 9.83
CA GLY A 498 1.34 -18.79 9.00
C GLY A 498 1.67 -17.51 9.77
N THR A 499 1.29 -17.47 11.05
CA THR A 499 1.62 -16.35 11.97
C THR A 499 2.38 -16.91 13.16
N ALA A 500 3.60 -16.43 13.38
CA ALA A 500 4.45 -16.91 14.47
C ALA A 500 5.43 -15.84 14.96
N THR A 501 5.74 -15.93 16.25
CA THR A 501 6.87 -15.26 16.90
C THR A 501 7.81 -16.32 17.43
N VAL A 502 9.10 -16.23 17.16
CA VAL A 502 10.12 -17.19 17.58
C VAL A 502 11.41 -16.48 17.97
N GLU A 503 12.03 -16.94 19.07
CA GLU A 503 13.38 -16.52 19.42
C GLU A 503 14.39 -17.31 18.57
N VAL A 504 15.28 -16.58 17.90
CA VAL A 504 16.38 -17.13 17.10
C VAL A 504 17.71 -16.78 17.74
N ASN A 505 18.65 -17.70 17.64
CA ASN A 505 20.00 -17.61 18.21
C ASN A 505 21.07 -17.63 17.12
N PRO A 506 22.31 -17.26 17.43
CA PRO A 506 23.42 -17.36 16.48
C PRO A 506 23.53 -18.76 15.88
N GLY A 507 23.49 -18.81 14.55
CA GLY A 507 23.54 -20.06 13.78
C GLY A 507 22.19 -20.59 13.32
N ASP A 508 21.07 -20.18 13.93
CA ASP A 508 19.73 -20.54 13.47
C ASP A 508 19.42 -19.88 12.11
N ILE A 509 18.65 -20.59 11.28
CA ILE A 509 18.25 -20.12 9.94
C ILE A 509 16.72 -20.07 9.87
N PHE A 510 16.18 -18.89 9.59
CA PHE A 510 14.75 -18.75 9.29
C PHE A 510 14.50 -19.06 7.81
N ILE A 511 13.54 -19.96 7.53
CA ILE A 511 13.22 -20.47 6.20
C ILE A 511 11.81 -20.04 5.84
N ILE A 512 11.64 -19.36 4.70
CA ILE A 512 10.34 -18.97 4.16
C ILE A 512 10.25 -19.50 2.73
N GLU A 513 9.27 -20.41 2.51
CA GLU A 513 8.89 -20.88 1.19
C GLU A 513 7.56 -20.23 0.82
N THR A 514 7.55 -19.35 -0.17
CA THR A 514 6.34 -18.60 -0.52
C THR A 514 5.41 -19.39 -1.43
N PRO A 515 4.09 -19.10 -1.41
CA PRO A 515 3.12 -19.79 -2.27
C PRO A 515 3.36 -19.52 -3.76
N GLY A 516 3.02 -20.49 -4.59
CA GLY A 516 2.86 -20.29 -6.02
C GLY A 516 1.49 -19.70 -6.36
N GLY A 517 1.34 -19.08 -7.54
CA GLY A 517 0.05 -18.63 -8.07
C GLY A 517 -0.79 -19.77 -8.63
N GLY A 518 -2.11 -19.59 -8.72
CA GLY A 518 -3.03 -20.53 -9.35
C GLY A 518 -2.91 -20.55 -10.88
N GLY A 519 -3.16 -21.71 -11.50
CA GLY A 519 -3.22 -21.87 -12.94
C GLY A 519 -4.58 -21.49 -13.51
N TYR A 520 -4.67 -21.29 -14.83
CA TYR A 520 -5.88 -20.94 -15.55
C TYR A 520 -6.14 -21.88 -16.72
N GLY A 521 -7.41 -22.31 -16.89
CA GLY A 521 -7.84 -23.19 -17.96
C GLY A 521 -7.46 -24.66 -17.76
N ASN A 522 -8.16 -25.55 -18.46
CA ASN A 522 -7.85 -26.99 -18.42
C ASN A 522 -6.49 -27.28 -19.09
N CYS A 523 -5.73 -28.26 -18.53
CA CYS A 523 -4.49 -28.77 -19.12
C CYS A 523 -4.78 -29.57 -20.39
#